data_d0bc99e9edb24e0eb736a686c3485a5f
#
_entry.id   d0bc99e9edb24e0eb736a686c3485a5f
#
_cell.length_a   1.000
_cell.length_b   1.000
_cell.length_c   1.000
_cell.angle_alpha   90.00
_cell.angle_beta   90.00
_cell.angle_gamma   90.00
#
_symmetry.space_group_name_H-M   'P 1'
#
loop_
_entity.id
_entity.type
_entity.pdbx_description
1 polymer ?
#
loop_
_entity_poly.entity_id
_entity_poly.type
_entity_poly.pdbx_seq_one_letter_code
_entity_poly.pdbx_strand_id
1 'polypeptide(L)'
;MHDTCIFDLYGTLVDIRTDEKKKELWDRLALFYAFYGADYTPCELHHAYDCLTAEMSAGKGGIRKDAHEAYPEIRIEEVFLALFKEKGVNADEVLARHAGQFFRILSIDHLRLYDGTEEMLSALKNSGKKIYLLSNAQKIFTEYEMNALGITPYFDGIFISSEHECKKPDVRFFEKLIHTYGIDRDRAVMIGNDGVCDIEGAKKAGLATLYVKTEISPKEELPKADHVLDKMDTKLMT
;
A
#
# COMPACT_ATOMS: atom_id res chain seq x y z
N MET A 1 -24.65 6.30 11.64
CA MET A 1 -23.75 7.31 11.00
C MET A 1 -22.35 7.02 11.50
N HIS A 2 -21.37 6.82 10.61
CA HIS A 2 -20.01 6.48 11.01
C HIS A 2 -19.19 7.74 11.27
N ASP A 3 -18.45 7.77 12.38
CA ASP A 3 -17.59 8.90 12.75
C ASP A 3 -16.14 8.66 12.32
N THR A 4 -15.83 7.42 11.99
CA THR A 4 -14.49 6.99 11.59
C THR A 4 -14.52 6.38 10.20
N CYS A 5 -13.71 6.94 9.32
CA CYS A 5 -13.49 6.45 7.96
C CYS A 5 -12.09 5.85 7.85
N ILE A 6 -12.01 4.59 7.43
CA ILE A 6 -10.76 3.89 7.17
C ILE A 6 -10.65 3.71 5.66
N PHE A 7 -9.65 4.30 5.04
CA PHE A 7 -9.46 4.26 3.58
C PHE A 7 -8.34 3.32 3.17
N ASP A 8 -8.58 2.57 2.10
CA ASP A 8 -7.50 2.12 1.25
C ASP A 8 -6.94 3.28 0.42
N LEU A 9 -5.75 3.12 -0.15
CA LEU A 9 -5.07 4.17 -0.91
C LEU A 9 -5.16 3.96 -2.42
N TYR A 10 -4.41 2.98 -2.90
CA TYR A 10 -4.23 2.76 -4.34
C TYR A 10 -5.43 2.06 -4.97
N GLY A 11 -6.00 2.69 -5.97
CA GLY A 11 -7.25 2.26 -6.58
C GLY A 11 -8.49 2.79 -5.88
N THR A 12 -8.34 3.41 -4.70
CA THR A 12 -9.42 4.02 -3.93
C THR A 12 -9.32 5.54 -3.93
N LEU A 13 -8.25 6.11 -3.39
CA LEU A 13 -7.98 7.55 -3.35
C LEU A 13 -7.00 7.99 -4.43
N VAL A 14 -6.08 7.09 -4.79
CA VAL A 14 -4.96 7.36 -5.68
C VAL A 14 -5.03 6.45 -6.90
N ASP A 15 -5.05 7.08 -8.08
CA ASP A 15 -4.84 6.43 -9.37
C ASP A 15 -3.33 6.40 -9.64
N ILE A 16 -2.78 5.21 -9.61
CA ILE A 16 -1.36 4.98 -9.89
C ILE A 16 -1.21 3.87 -10.92
N ARG A 17 -0.24 4.06 -11.80
CA ARG A 17 0.25 3.01 -12.68
C ARG A 17 1.76 2.94 -12.61
N THR A 18 2.27 1.73 -12.43
CA THR A 18 3.69 1.42 -12.43
C THR A 18 4.01 0.32 -13.42
N ASP A 19 5.19 0.39 -13.98
CA ASP A 19 5.77 -0.66 -14.81
C ASP A 19 7.20 -0.94 -14.36
N GLU A 20 7.37 -2.03 -13.63
CA GLU A 20 8.67 -2.48 -13.12
C GLU A 20 9.48 -3.27 -14.17
N LYS A 21 8.90 -3.51 -15.36
CA LYS A 21 9.57 -4.21 -16.47
C LYS A 21 10.28 -3.28 -17.43
N LYS A 22 10.19 -1.96 -17.25
CA LYS A 22 10.86 -0.98 -18.09
C LYS A 22 12.35 -1.24 -18.12
N LYS A 23 12.91 -1.40 -19.32
CA LYS A 23 14.36 -1.56 -19.50
C LYS A 23 15.14 -0.38 -18.91
N GLU A 24 14.65 0.84 -19.14
CA GLU A 24 15.31 2.06 -18.66
C GLU A 24 15.39 2.12 -17.12
N LEU A 25 14.40 1.56 -16.39
CA LEU A 25 14.43 1.46 -14.94
C LEU A 25 15.68 0.69 -14.50
N TRP A 26 15.86 -0.51 -15.05
CA TRP A 26 16.95 -1.40 -14.67
C TRP A 26 18.32 -0.88 -15.13
N ASP A 27 18.40 -0.25 -16.30
CA ASP A 27 19.62 0.41 -16.80
C ASP A 27 20.07 1.52 -15.80
N ARG A 28 19.14 2.35 -15.34
CA ARG A 28 19.45 3.45 -14.42
C ARG A 28 19.69 2.97 -12.98
N LEU A 29 18.94 1.98 -12.53
CA LEU A 29 19.12 1.41 -11.21
C LEU A 29 20.48 0.68 -11.11
N ALA A 30 20.89 -0.06 -12.13
CA ALA A 30 22.22 -0.67 -12.18
C ALA A 30 23.33 0.38 -12.11
N LEU A 31 23.18 1.49 -12.82
CA LEU A 31 24.12 2.61 -12.73
C LEU A 31 24.16 3.21 -11.32
N PHE A 32 22.99 3.35 -10.65
CA PHE A 32 22.93 3.82 -9.27
C PHE A 32 23.72 2.89 -8.33
N TYR A 33 23.54 1.58 -8.44
CA TYR A 33 24.27 0.60 -7.64
C TYR A 33 25.78 0.63 -7.90
N ALA A 34 26.19 0.77 -9.17
CA ALA A 34 27.60 0.88 -9.56
C ALA A 34 28.30 2.11 -8.96
N PHE A 35 27.60 3.25 -8.82
CA PHE A 35 28.14 4.44 -8.15
C PHE A 35 28.55 4.19 -6.70
N TYR A 36 27.95 3.19 -6.04
CA TYR A 36 28.27 2.78 -4.68
C TYR A 36 29.16 1.52 -4.64
N GLY A 37 29.67 1.07 -5.80
CA GLY A 37 30.56 -0.07 -5.89
C GLY A 37 29.89 -1.44 -6.00
N ALA A 38 28.57 -1.49 -6.16
CA ALA A 38 27.81 -2.72 -6.38
C ALA A 38 27.57 -2.92 -7.89
N ASP A 39 28.53 -3.51 -8.57
CA ASP A 39 28.50 -3.69 -10.03
C ASP A 39 27.53 -4.81 -10.44
N TYR A 40 26.48 -4.41 -11.13
CA TYR A 40 25.50 -5.28 -11.79
C TYR A 40 25.33 -4.88 -13.24
N THR A 41 25.14 -5.84 -14.11
CA THR A 41 24.42 -5.58 -15.35
C THR A 41 22.93 -5.36 -15.04
N PRO A 42 22.18 -4.62 -15.88
CA PRO A 42 20.74 -4.43 -15.66
C PRO A 42 19.95 -5.75 -15.55
N CYS A 43 20.32 -6.75 -16.34
CA CYS A 43 19.68 -8.06 -16.32
C CYS A 43 19.98 -8.85 -15.03
N GLU A 44 21.23 -8.82 -14.56
CA GLU A 44 21.61 -9.45 -13.28
C GLU A 44 20.90 -8.78 -12.11
N LEU A 45 20.82 -7.44 -12.09
CA LEU A 45 20.13 -6.71 -11.03
C LEU A 45 18.64 -7.05 -10.97
N HIS A 46 17.96 -7.06 -12.12
CA HIS A 46 16.56 -7.43 -12.20
C HIS A 46 16.33 -8.86 -11.70
N HIS A 47 17.13 -9.80 -12.16
CA HIS A 47 17.03 -11.19 -11.72
C HIS A 47 17.29 -11.36 -10.22
N ALA A 48 18.32 -10.70 -9.67
CA ALA A 48 18.64 -10.72 -8.25
C ALA A 48 17.49 -10.14 -7.40
N TYR A 49 16.90 -9.02 -7.86
CA TYR A 49 15.73 -8.42 -7.21
C TYR A 49 14.53 -9.37 -7.15
N ASP A 50 14.20 -10.02 -8.27
CA ASP A 50 13.09 -10.98 -8.33
C ASP A 50 13.34 -12.19 -7.40
N CYS A 51 14.56 -12.73 -7.41
CA CYS A 51 14.94 -13.84 -6.56
C CYS A 51 14.85 -13.49 -5.06
N LEU A 52 15.43 -12.36 -4.66
CA LEU A 52 15.42 -11.90 -3.26
C LEU A 52 14.00 -11.58 -2.78
N THR A 53 13.20 -10.95 -3.61
CA THR A 53 11.80 -10.65 -3.29
C THR A 53 10.99 -11.94 -3.09
N ALA A 54 11.18 -12.92 -3.96
CA ALA A 54 10.52 -14.22 -3.85
C ALA A 54 10.99 -15.00 -2.59
N GLU A 55 12.29 -15.00 -2.30
CA GLU A 55 12.87 -15.68 -1.14
C GLU A 55 12.36 -15.05 0.18
N MET A 56 12.43 -13.74 0.31
CA MET A 56 11.97 -13.04 1.51
C MET A 56 10.47 -13.18 1.73
N SER A 57 9.68 -13.22 0.65
CA SER A 57 8.25 -13.46 0.72
C SER A 57 7.92 -14.90 1.14
N ALA A 58 8.65 -15.88 0.62
CA ALA A 58 8.45 -17.31 0.93
C ALA A 58 8.81 -17.63 2.39
N GLY A 59 9.86 -17.01 2.92
CA GLY A 59 10.32 -17.21 4.30
C GLY A 59 9.36 -16.72 5.38
N LYS A 60 8.45 -15.81 5.04
CA LYS A 60 7.45 -15.25 5.97
C LYS A 60 6.05 -15.85 5.77
N GLY A 61 5.83 -16.62 4.71
CA GLY A 61 4.50 -17.13 4.33
C GLY A 61 4.09 -18.38 5.09
N GLY A 62 2.93 -18.32 5.71
CA GLY A 62 2.21 -19.51 6.13
C GLY A 62 1.86 -20.41 4.93
N ILE A 63 1.95 -21.70 5.14
CA ILE A 63 1.78 -22.73 4.09
C ILE A 63 0.32 -22.89 3.64
N ARG A 64 -0.62 -22.24 4.32
CA ARG A 64 -2.07 -22.37 4.08
C ARG A 64 -2.65 -21.07 3.56
N LYS A 65 -3.19 -21.09 2.33
CA LYS A 65 -3.85 -19.92 1.69
C LYS A 65 -5.07 -19.38 2.45
N ASP A 66 -5.61 -20.14 3.37
CA ASP A 66 -6.78 -19.86 4.19
C ASP A 66 -6.47 -19.56 5.67
N ALA A 67 -5.20 -19.58 6.06
CA ALA A 67 -4.75 -19.22 7.40
C ALA A 67 -4.40 -17.72 7.51
N HIS A 68 -4.44 -17.16 8.72
CA HIS A 68 -4.05 -15.78 8.97
C HIS A 68 -2.64 -15.44 8.49
N GLU A 69 -1.73 -16.42 8.52
CA GLU A 69 -0.35 -16.30 8.07
C GLU A 69 -0.18 -16.34 6.55
N ALA A 70 -1.27 -16.55 5.80
CA ALA A 70 -1.25 -16.65 4.34
C ALA A 70 -0.94 -15.32 3.63
N TYR A 71 -1.01 -14.21 4.34
CA TYR A 71 -0.82 -12.87 3.78
C TYR A 71 0.35 -12.13 4.46
N PRO A 72 1.57 -12.68 4.36
CA PRO A 72 2.75 -12.04 4.92
C PRO A 72 3.08 -10.77 4.14
N GLU A 73 3.79 -9.89 4.79
CA GLU A 73 4.33 -8.69 4.16
C GLU A 73 5.83 -8.59 4.42
N ILE A 74 6.56 -8.07 3.45
CA ILE A 74 7.99 -7.81 3.55
C ILE A 74 8.25 -6.30 3.55
N ARG A 75 9.40 -5.91 4.05
CA ARG A 75 9.92 -4.56 3.87
C ARG A 75 10.81 -4.58 2.64
N ILE A 76 10.38 -3.90 1.58
CA ILE A 76 11.10 -3.93 0.30
C ILE A 76 12.50 -3.31 0.40
N GLU A 77 12.73 -2.38 1.35
CA GLU A 77 14.07 -1.85 1.60
C GLU A 77 15.07 -2.90 2.03
N GLU A 78 14.62 -4.03 2.62
CA GLU A 78 15.51 -5.15 2.96
C GLU A 78 16.03 -5.84 1.68
N VAL A 79 15.22 -5.90 0.62
CA VAL A 79 15.64 -6.39 -0.70
C VAL A 79 16.71 -5.47 -1.29
N PHE A 80 16.47 -4.16 -1.30
CA PHE A 80 17.44 -3.20 -1.82
C PHE A 80 18.75 -3.21 -1.03
N LEU A 81 18.69 -3.43 0.28
CA LEU A 81 19.88 -3.60 1.12
C LEU A 81 20.63 -4.89 0.80
N ALA A 82 19.90 -6.00 0.59
CA ALA A 82 20.49 -7.28 0.24
C ALA A 82 21.25 -7.23 -1.08
N LEU A 83 20.73 -6.51 -2.07
CA LEU A 83 21.40 -6.31 -3.37
C LEU A 83 22.78 -5.64 -3.21
N PHE A 84 22.93 -4.67 -2.30
CA PHE A 84 24.25 -4.11 -2.00
C PHE A 84 25.18 -5.15 -1.36
N LYS A 85 24.65 -5.91 -0.39
CA LYS A 85 25.42 -6.94 0.33
C LYS A 85 25.88 -8.07 -0.57
N GLU A 86 25.10 -8.48 -1.56
CA GLU A 86 25.49 -9.48 -2.56
C GLU A 86 26.77 -9.12 -3.30
N LYS A 87 26.99 -7.84 -3.54
CA LYS A 87 28.22 -7.30 -4.20
C LYS A 87 29.31 -6.88 -3.19
N GLY A 88 29.16 -7.26 -1.91
CA GLY A 88 30.14 -6.94 -0.88
C GLY A 88 30.16 -5.48 -0.43
N VAL A 89 29.13 -4.69 -0.78
CA VAL A 89 29.01 -3.29 -0.38
C VAL A 89 28.31 -3.19 0.98
N ASN A 90 28.94 -2.52 1.93
CA ASN A 90 28.37 -2.25 3.25
C ASN A 90 27.46 -1.00 3.18
N ALA A 91 26.22 -1.17 2.71
CA ALA A 91 25.20 -0.14 2.66
C ALA A 91 24.43 -0.10 3.97
N ASP A 92 23.93 1.10 4.32
CA ASP A 92 23.01 1.30 5.43
C ASP A 92 21.54 1.32 4.94
N GLU A 93 20.61 1.37 5.89
CA GLU A 93 19.16 1.43 5.57
C GLU A 93 18.78 2.73 4.83
N VAL A 94 19.52 3.82 5.00
CA VAL A 94 19.25 5.08 4.32
C VAL A 94 19.55 4.94 2.82
N LEU A 95 20.69 4.33 2.49
CA LEU A 95 21.06 4.09 1.09
C LEU A 95 20.10 3.08 0.43
N ALA A 96 19.72 2.02 1.15
CA ALA A 96 18.73 1.06 0.67
C ALA A 96 17.38 1.72 0.37
N ARG A 97 16.94 2.62 1.25
CA ARG A 97 15.72 3.43 1.05
C ARG A 97 15.82 4.31 -0.19
N HIS A 98 16.95 4.99 -0.40
CA HIS A 98 17.17 5.81 -1.60
C HIS A 98 17.14 4.97 -2.87
N ALA A 99 17.72 3.77 -2.87
CA ALA A 99 17.65 2.84 -4.00
C ALA A 99 16.18 2.46 -4.30
N GLY A 100 15.41 2.12 -3.27
CA GLY A 100 13.99 1.80 -3.41
C GLY A 100 13.16 2.98 -3.92
N GLN A 101 13.39 4.18 -3.42
CA GLN A 101 12.70 5.39 -3.88
C GLN A 101 13.06 5.72 -5.33
N PHE A 102 14.33 5.56 -5.71
CA PHE A 102 14.75 5.74 -7.08
C PHE A 102 14.10 4.71 -8.02
N PHE A 103 14.09 3.43 -7.62
CA PHE A 103 13.35 2.38 -8.31
C PHE A 103 11.87 2.77 -8.50
N ARG A 104 11.21 3.23 -7.43
CA ARG A 104 9.78 3.59 -7.47
C ARG A 104 9.51 4.73 -8.43
N ILE A 105 10.30 5.81 -8.39
CA ILE A 105 10.16 6.95 -9.30
C ILE A 105 10.32 6.52 -10.77
N LEU A 106 11.27 5.64 -11.06
CA LEU A 106 11.49 5.15 -12.42
C LEU A 106 10.37 4.22 -12.90
N SER A 107 9.71 3.50 -11.99
CA SER A 107 8.61 2.61 -12.33
C SER A 107 7.29 3.34 -12.62
N ILE A 108 7.06 4.52 -12.05
CA ILE A 108 5.80 5.25 -12.18
C ILE A 108 5.57 5.73 -13.62
N ASP A 109 4.39 5.41 -14.16
CA ASP A 109 3.85 6.00 -15.37
C ASP A 109 3.01 7.23 -15.05
N HIS A 110 2.12 7.12 -14.06
CA HIS A 110 1.38 8.23 -13.49
C HIS A 110 1.06 8.00 -12.02
N LEU A 111 0.87 9.11 -11.31
CA LEU A 111 0.46 9.16 -9.91
C LEU A 111 -0.42 10.41 -9.74
N ARG A 112 -1.69 10.21 -9.40
CA ARG A 112 -2.65 11.31 -9.21
C ARG A 112 -3.78 10.90 -8.29
N LEU A 113 -4.48 11.86 -7.72
CA LEU A 113 -5.73 11.60 -7.01
C LEU A 113 -6.86 11.27 -8.00
N TYR A 114 -7.80 10.42 -7.56
CA TYR A 114 -9.08 10.35 -8.24
C TYR A 114 -9.86 11.67 -8.06
N ASP A 115 -10.68 12.01 -9.05
CA ASP A 115 -11.50 13.22 -9.01
C ASP A 115 -12.38 13.25 -7.76
N GLY A 116 -12.42 14.38 -7.07
CA GLY A 116 -13.21 14.57 -5.86
C GLY A 116 -12.57 14.07 -4.55
N THR A 117 -11.40 13.44 -4.60
CA THR A 117 -10.73 12.87 -3.42
C THR A 117 -10.39 13.95 -2.40
N GLU A 118 -9.78 15.06 -2.82
CA GLU A 118 -9.35 16.12 -1.90
C GLU A 118 -10.56 16.83 -1.26
N GLU A 119 -11.56 17.15 -2.05
CA GLU A 119 -12.80 17.74 -1.59
C GLU A 119 -13.51 16.85 -0.58
N MET A 120 -13.56 15.55 -0.83
CA MET A 120 -14.15 14.57 0.08
C MET A 120 -13.37 14.49 1.41
N LEU A 121 -12.05 14.34 1.37
CA LEU A 121 -11.22 14.29 2.58
C LEU A 121 -11.36 15.57 3.41
N SER A 122 -11.37 16.73 2.75
CA SER A 122 -11.60 18.02 3.37
C SER A 122 -12.99 18.10 4.03
N ALA A 123 -14.04 17.66 3.35
CA ALA A 123 -15.40 17.65 3.87
C ALA A 123 -15.53 16.74 5.11
N LEU A 124 -14.92 15.56 5.09
CA LEU A 124 -14.90 14.63 6.23
C LEU A 124 -14.19 15.27 7.45
N LYS A 125 -13.03 15.87 7.25
CA LYS A 125 -12.31 16.57 8.33
C LYS A 125 -13.12 17.74 8.90
N ASN A 126 -13.72 18.55 8.05
CA ASN A 126 -14.54 19.69 8.46
C ASN A 126 -15.80 19.25 9.23
N SER A 127 -16.32 18.05 8.96
CA SER A 127 -17.43 17.46 9.72
C SER A 127 -17.00 16.77 11.03
N GLY A 128 -15.71 16.86 11.39
CA GLY A 128 -15.17 16.30 12.62
C GLY A 128 -14.96 14.78 12.60
N LYS A 129 -15.01 14.15 11.45
CA LYS A 129 -14.75 12.71 11.31
C LYS A 129 -13.28 12.39 11.48
N LYS A 130 -12.99 11.20 12.00
CA LYS A 130 -11.65 10.63 12.04
C LYS A 130 -11.34 9.90 10.74
N ILE A 131 -10.15 10.11 10.21
CA ILE A 131 -9.72 9.53 8.93
C ILE A 131 -8.44 8.74 9.14
N TYR A 132 -8.48 7.46 8.82
CA TYR A 132 -7.33 6.56 8.89
C TYR A 132 -7.03 5.96 7.53
N LEU A 133 -5.76 5.69 7.28
CA LEU A 133 -5.32 4.90 6.14
C LEU A 133 -5.02 3.46 6.57
N LEU A 134 -5.46 2.48 5.81
CA LEU A 134 -5.09 1.07 5.93
C LEU A 134 -4.73 0.52 4.55
N SER A 135 -3.45 0.51 4.22
CA SER A 135 -2.99 0.19 2.86
C SER A 135 -2.03 -1.00 2.81
N ASN A 136 -2.24 -1.88 1.82
CA ASN A 136 -1.28 -2.89 1.41
C ASN A 136 -0.21 -2.23 0.55
N ALA A 137 0.89 -1.81 1.17
CA ALA A 137 1.87 -0.95 0.51
C ALA A 137 3.25 -1.00 1.19
N GLN A 138 4.22 -0.39 0.53
CA GLN A 138 5.56 -0.20 1.07
C GLN A 138 5.74 1.24 1.57
N LYS A 139 6.05 1.40 2.85
CA LYS A 139 6.18 2.70 3.51
C LYS A 139 7.13 3.64 2.78
N ILE A 140 8.27 3.13 2.35
CA ILE A 140 9.31 3.94 1.69
C ILE A 140 8.85 4.58 0.38
N PHE A 141 7.73 4.10 -0.20
CA PHE A 141 7.08 4.67 -1.38
C PHE A 141 5.91 5.56 -0.97
N THR A 142 5.01 5.00 -0.18
CA THR A 142 3.69 5.58 0.14
C THR A 142 3.78 6.92 0.86
N GLU A 143 4.70 7.08 1.81
CA GLU A 143 4.87 8.36 2.53
C GLU A 143 5.18 9.52 1.58
N TYR A 144 6.06 9.31 0.61
CA TYR A 144 6.44 10.34 -0.35
C TYR A 144 5.34 10.62 -1.36
N GLU A 145 4.65 9.58 -1.80
CA GLU A 145 3.54 9.71 -2.75
C GLU A 145 2.37 10.48 -2.12
N MET A 146 2.00 10.17 -0.88
CA MET A 146 0.96 10.90 -0.15
C MET A 146 1.36 12.37 0.12
N ASN A 147 2.64 12.62 0.43
CA ASN A 147 3.15 13.97 0.60
C ASN A 147 3.15 14.75 -0.72
N ALA A 148 3.57 14.15 -1.81
CA ALA A 148 3.57 14.76 -3.13
C ALA A 148 2.15 15.09 -3.62
N LEU A 149 1.17 14.24 -3.26
CA LEU A 149 -0.25 14.45 -3.56
C LEU A 149 -0.96 15.41 -2.57
N GLY A 150 -0.28 15.85 -1.51
CA GLY A 150 -0.82 16.79 -0.52
C GLY A 150 -1.87 16.20 0.42
N ILE A 151 -2.07 14.89 0.45
CA ILE A 151 -3.17 14.27 1.21
C ILE A 151 -2.79 13.81 2.62
N THR A 152 -1.50 13.73 2.96
CA THR A 152 -1.03 13.32 4.28
C THR A 152 -1.72 14.05 5.45
N PRO A 153 -1.94 15.38 5.41
CA PRO A 153 -2.52 16.11 6.53
C PRO A 153 -3.98 15.76 6.86
N TYR A 154 -4.69 15.10 5.96
CA TYR A 154 -6.07 14.70 6.21
C TYR A 154 -6.19 13.51 7.16
N PHE A 155 -5.15 12.68 7.30
CA PHE A 155 -5.21 11.45 8.07
C PHE A 155 -4.84 11.67 9.53
N ASP A 156 -5.67 11.13 10.44
CA ASP A 156 -5.39 11.05 11.88
C ASP A 156 -4.40 9.90 12.20
N GLY A 157 -4.26 8.93 11.29
CA GLY A 157 -3.28 7.88 11.35
C GLY A 157 -3.11 7.18 10.01
N ILE A 158 -1.88 6.75 9.73
CA ILE A 158 -1.48 6.06 8.49
C ILE A 158 -0.91 4.70 8.89
N PHE A 159 -1.51 3.63 8.35
CA PHE A 159 -1.19 2.26 8.69
C PHE A 159 -0.86 1.48 7.42
N ILE A 160 0.42 1.13 7.24
CA ILE A 160 0.98 0.55 6.02
C ILE A 160 1.49 -0.84 6.32
N SER A 161 1.12 -1.83 5.51
CA SER A 161 1.37 -3.25 5.74
C SER A 161 2.84 -3.60 5.93
N SER A 162 3.77 -2.97 5.21
CA SER A 162 5.20 -3.24 5.33
C SER A 162 5.79 -2.98 6.72
N GLU A 163 5.10 -2.22 7.59
CA GLU A 163 5.51 -2.00 8.97
C GLU A 163 4.92 -3.02 9.95
N HIS A 164 4.01 -3.90 9.50
CA HIS A 164 3.20 -4.74 10.39
C HIS A 164 3.31 -6.23 10.12
N GLU A 165 4.13 -6.66 9.17
CA GLU A 165 4.38 -8.06 8.80
C GLU A 165 3.12 -8.83 8.35
N CYS A 166 2.04 -8.14 8.12
CA CYS A 166 0.77 -8.67 7.62
C CYS A 166 0.03 -7.60 6.82
N LYS A 167 -0.85 -8.04 5.92
CA LYS A 167 -1.62 -7.17 5.03
C LYS A 167 -3.05 -7.65 4.87
N LYS A 168 -3.95 -6.78 4.41
CA LYS A 168 -5.32 -7.16 4.04
C LYS A 168 -5.31 -8.32 3.04
N PRO A 169 -6.21 -9.30 3.15
CA PRO A 169 -7.39 -9.38 4.00
C PRO A 169 -7.16 -10.04 5.38
N ASP A 170 -5.91 -10.16 5.85
CA ASP A 170 -5.62 -10.70 7.18
C ASP A 170 -6.28 -9.84 8.27
N VAL A 171 -7.16 -10.46 9.05
CA VAL A 171 -7.90 -9.79 10.14
C VAL A 171 -6.94 -9.16 11.15
N ARG A 172 -5.76 -9.75 11.39
CA ARG A 172 -4.76 -9.20 12.30
C ARG A 172 -4.32 -7.79 11.91
N PHE A 173 -4.29 -7.47 10.62
CA PHE A 173 -3.91 -6.14 10.16
C PHE A 173 -4.96 -5.09 10.52
N PHE A 174 -6.25 -5.43 10.37
CA PHE A 174 -7.36 -4.58 10.84
C PHE A 174 -7.37 -4.45 12.35
N GLU A 175 -7.17 -5.56 13.09
CA GLU A 175 -7.13 -5.57 14.55
C GLU A 175 -6.02 -4.68 15.12
N LYS A 176 -4.83 -4.72 14.50
CA LYS A 176 -3.72 -3.84 14.88
C LYS A 176 -4.08 -2.36 14.72
N LEU A 177 -4.71 -1.97 13.60
CA LEU A 177 -5.18 -0.60 13.38
C LEU A 177 -6.21 -0.19 14.45
N ILE A 178 -7.26 -1.03 14.63
CA ILE A 178 -8.35 -0.78 15.56
C ILE A 178 -7.81 -0.58 16.98
N HIS A 179 -6.92 -1.47 17.41
CA HIS A 179 -6.31 -1.40 18.73
C HIS A 179 -5.41 -0.18 18.90
N THR A 180 -4.58 0.12 17.89
CA THR A 180 -3.61 1.22 17.95
C THR A 180 -4.30 2.58 18.14
N TYR A 181 -5.42 2.79 17.47
CA TYR A 181 -6.13 4.06 17.51
C TYR A 181 -7.41 4.06 18.35
N GLY A 182 -7.73 2.93 19.00
CA GLY A 182 -8.94 2.82 19.84
C GLY A 182 -10.23 2.99 19.04
N ILE A 183 -10.28 2.44 17.83
CA ILE A 183 -11.42 2.61 16.91
C ILE A 183 -12.64 1.84 17.41
N ASP A 184 -13.78 2.53 17.52
CA ASP A 184 -15.08 1.92 17.77
C ASP A 184 -15.61 1.32 16.45
N ARG A 185 -15.72 -0.01 16.39
CA ARG A 185 -16.11 -0.75 15.19
C ARG A 185 -17.53 -0.42 14.73
N ASP A 186 -18.46 -0.22 15.67
CA ASP A 186 -19.85 0.10 15.35
C ASP A 186 -20.01 1.49 14.71
N ARG A 187 -18.98 2.32 14.82
CA ARG A 187 -18.92 3.69 14.29
C ARG A 187 -17.86 3.87 13.21
N ALA A 188 -17.27 2.80 12.73
CA ALA A 188 -16.24 2.82 11.71
C ALA A 188 -16.68 2.15 10.42
N VAL A 189 -16.20 2.66 9.28
CA VAL A 189 -16.42 2.09 7.95
C VAL A 189 -15.10 1.97 7.20
N MET A 190 -14.85 0.79 6.63
CA MET A 190 -13.76 0.57 5.67
C MET A 190 -14.24 0.92 4.27
N ILE A 191 -13.43 1.72 3.57
CA ILE A 191 -13.71 2.25 2.23
C ILE A 191 -12.58 1.80 1.32
N GLY A 192 -12.89 1.02 0.30
CA GLY A 192 -11.88 0.48 -0.60
C GLY A 192 -12.44 -0.09 -1.90
N ASN A 193 -11.56 -0.40 -2.84
CA ASN A 193 -11.88 -0.88 -4.18
C ASN A 193 -11.61 -2.37 -4.41
N ASP A 194 -11.09 -3.07 -3.42
CA ASP A 194 -10.79 -4.51 -3.49
C ASP A 194 -11.81 -5.31 -2.66
N GLY A 195 -12.58 -6.17 -3.35
CA GLY A 195 -13.64 -6.96 -2.71
C GLY A 195 -13.12 -7.94 -1.65
N VAL A 196 -11.94 -8.51 -1.84
CA VAL A 196 -11.34 -9.47 -0.91
C VAL A 196 -10.55 -8.75 0.17
N CYS A 197 -9.61 -7.89 -0.24
CA CYS A 197 -8.72 -7.23 0.69
C CYS A 197 -9.47 -6.25 1.60
N ASP A 198 -10.28 -5.36 1.03
CA ASP A 198 -10.92 -4.29 1.78
C ASP A 198 -12.25 -4.75 2.40
N ILE A 199 -13.11 -5.38 1.59
CA ILE A 199 -14.49 -5.63 2.02
C ILE A 199 -14.59 -6.89 2.87
N GLU A 200 -14.11 -8.04 2.38
CA GLU A 200 -14.20 -9.28 3.17
C GLU A 200 -13.32 -9.22 4.42
N GLY A 201 -12.10 -8.65 4.30
CA GLY A 201 -11.21 -8.46 5.43
C GLY A 201 -11.83 -7.60 6.53
N ALA A 202 -12.41 -6.45 6.16
CA ALA A 202 -13.07 -5.55 7.09
C ALA A 202 -14.32 -6.19 7.76
N LYS A 203 -15.14 -6.92 6.99
CA LYS A 203 -16.28 -7.64 7.55
C LYS A 203 -15.88 -8.69 8.59
N LYS A 204 -14.79 -9.43 8.33
CA LYS A 204 -14.23 -10.37 9.30
C LYS A 204 -13.74 -9.67 10.57
N ALA A 205 -13.30 -8.42 10.47
CA ALA A 205 -12.93 -7.58 11.60
C ALA A 205 -14.12 -6.86 12.26
N GLY A 206 -15.35 -7.08 11.80
CA GLY A 206 -16.57 -6.48 12.36
C GLY A 206 -16.79 -5.01 12.00
N LEU A 207 -16.21 -4.53 10.91
CA LEU A 207 -16.39 -3.17 10.40
C LEU A 207 -17.51 -3.11 9.37
N ALA A 208 -18.19 -1.97 9.30
CA ALA A 208 -19.03 -1.63 8.16
C ALA A 208 -18.14 -1.43 6.91
N THR A 209 -18.72 -1.60 5.71
CA THR A 209 -18.00 -1.60 4.46
C THR A 209 -18.64 -0.76 3.38
N LEU A 210 -17.82 0.00 2.67
CA LEU A 210 -18.21 0.76 1.50
C LEU A 210 -17.25 0.44 0.35
N TYR A 211 -17.78 -0.21 -0.68
CA TYR A 211 -17.01 -0.55 -1.86
C TYR A 211 -17.08 0.59 -2.88
N VAL A 212 -15.93 1.05 -3.33
CA VAL A 212 -15.81 2.06 -4.40
C VAL A 212 -15.32 1.37 -5.65
N LYS A 213 -16.15 1.37 -6.67
CA LYS A 213 -15.78 0.80 -7.95
C LYS A 213 -14.91 1.80 -8.74
N THR A 214 -13.70 1.38 -9.10
CA THR A 214 -12.77 2.14 -9.93
C THR A 214 -12.31 1.31 -11.13
N GLU A 215 -11.57 1.92 -12.05
CA GLU A 215 -11.09 1.25 -13.27
C GLU A 215 -10.15 0.10 -12.99
N ILE A 216 -9.41 0.16 -11.87
CA ILE A 216 -8.45 -0.87 -11.45
C ILE A 216 -9.02 -1.84 -10.42
N SER A 217 -10.30 -1.71 -10.04
CA SER A 217 -10.96 -2.68 -9.18
C SER A 217 -10.87 -4.09 -9.79
N PRO A 218 -10.64 -5.14 -8.99
CA PRO A 218 -10.66 -6.52 -9.46
C PRO A 218 -11.97 -6.83 -10.20
N LYS A 219 -11.88 -7.53 -11.35
CA LYS A 219 -13.02 -7.83 -12.23
C LYS A 219 -13.90 -8.99 -11.73
N GLU A 220 -13.77 -9.36 -10.49
CA GLU A 220 -14.57 -10.40 -9.85
C GLU A 220 -16.01 -9.94 -9.58
N GLU A 221 -16.88 -10.85 -9.13
CA GLU A 221 -18.24 -10.50 -8.71
C GLU A 221 -18.21 -9.37 -7.68
N LEU A 222 -19.16 -8.44 -7.80
CA LEU A 222 -19.28 -7.33 -6.84
C LEU A 222 -19.31 -7.88 -5.42
N PRO A 223 -18.42 -7.40 -4.53
CA PRO A 223 -18.36 -7.89 -3.18
C PRO A 223 -19.67 -7.56 -2.45
N LYS A 224 -20.03 -8.39 -1.47
CA LYS A 224 -21.19 -8.13 -0.58
C LYS A 224 -20.87 -7.02 0.42
N ALA A 225 -20.59 -5.82 -0.06
CA ALA A 225 -20.39 -4.63 0.76
C ALA A 225 -21.75 -4.13 1.30
N ASP A 226 -21.71 -3.37 2.42
CA ASP A 226 -22.94 -2.79 2.97
C ASP A 226 -23.41 -1.62 2.08
N HIS A 227 -22.46 -0.91 1.46
CA HIS A 227 -22.70 0.14 0.46
C HIS A 227 -21.76 -0.02 -0.72
N VAL A 228 -22.23 0.38 -1.91
CA VAL A 228 -21.46 0.37 -3.17
C VAL A 228 -21.58 1.73 -3.85
N LEU A 229 -20.47 2.28 -4.28
CA LEU A 229 -20.39 3.51 -5.07
C LEU A 229 -19.67 3.26 -6.39
N ASP A 230 -20.18 3.84 -7.47
CA ASP A 230 -19.53 3.79 -8.80
C ASP A 230 -18.36 4.78 -8.93
N LYS A 231 -18.26 5.74 -8.00
CA LYS A 231 -17.14 6.70 -7.87
C LYS A 231 -17.20 7.40 -6.52
N MET A 232 -16.11 8.05 -6.13
CA MET A 232 -16.09 8.87 -4.93
C MET A 232 -17.13 10.00 -5.05
N ASP A 233 -18.05 10.07 -4.07
CA ASP A 233 -19.05 11.15 -3.96
C ASP A 233 -19.10 11.64 -2.52
N THR A 234 -18.88 12.93 -2.35
CA THR A 234 -18.93 13.61 -1.04
C THR A 234 -20.29 13.53 -0.37
N LYS A 235 -21.38 13.42 -1.14
CA LYS A 235 -22.76 13.44 -0.60
C LYS A 235 -23.15 12.19 0.19
N LEU A 236 -22.42 11.09 0.02
CA LEU A 236 -22.75 9.82 0.68
C LEU A 236 -21.97 9.62 1.98
N MET A 237 -21.02 10.50 2.29
CA MET A 237 -20.17 10.41 3.47
C MET A 237 -20.49 11.47 4.55
N THR A 238 -21.37 12.42 4.24
CA THR A 238 -21.93 13.40 5.18
C THR A 238 -23.29 12.96 5.72
#